data_8ad449066cf15993df0db7d26e8fa0ce
#
_entry.id   8ad449066cf15993df0db7d26e8fa0ce
#
_cell.length_a   1.000
_cell.length_b   1.000
_cell.length_c   1.000
_cell.angle_alpha   90.00
_cell.angle_beta   90.00
_cell.angle_gamma   90.00
#
_symmetry.space_group_name_H-M   'P 1'
#
loop_
_entity.id
_entity.type
_entity.pdbx_description
1 polymer ?
#
loop_
_entity_poly.entity_id
_entity_poly.type
_entity_poly.pdbx_seq_one_letter_code
_entity_poly.pdbx_strand_id
1 'polypeptide(L)'
;VVPLFFISLGALLYIYFGYPLLLWLWKLLGAKPVMKGDILPTVSVLISVHNEERHVEERIRNLLDADYPRDKLEILVGCDGSTDGTRRIVERFAGENAIRACLSSERIGKPAMLNKLAREATGEIFVFADARQRFDTRAIRELVRCFNDPEVGSVSGELILEDRGEGTGRGMGLYWNYEVWLRSMESATASMLGATGAIYAVRREFFHGLPETVLLDDMYTPLTAIMAGKRAVFEPAARAFDTVSETGEKEFTRKVRTLAGNFQIFSMFREAFNPFRSPIAWQLFSHKFLRLTASYFLALLFVANAFLAEHIVAYRATLALQVIFYGLALAGYLVERSKRELAGATRMLYVPYEFCVLNAAAVVALFKHVSGGLDVRWKK
;
A
#
# COMPACT_ATOMS: atom_id res chain seq x y z
N VAL A 1 -12.55 33.80 -10.57
CA VAL A 1 -12.09 33.35 -9.23
C VAL A 1 -13.18 32.56 -8.51
N VAL A 2 -14.46 33.03 -8.46
CA VAL A 2 -15.57 32.32 -7.78
C VAL A 2 -15.75 30.85 -8.25
N PRO A 3 -15.84 30.56 -9.57
CA PRO A 3 -15.95 29.18 -10.03
C PRO A 3 -14.75 28.29 -9.59
N LEU A 4 -13.53 28.87 -9.62
CA LEU A 4 -12.32 28.16 -9.18
C LEU A 4 -12.39 27.76 -7.71
N PHE A 5 -12.88 28.65 -6.85
CA PHE A 5 -13.12 28.37 -5.43
C PHE A 5 -14.06 27.16 -5.25
N PHE A 6 -15.26 27.22 -5.88
CA PHE A 6 -16.25 26.16 -5.72
C PHE A 6 -15.85 24.83 -6.37
N ILE A 7 -15.17 24.86 -7.52
CA ILE A 7 -14.62 23.65 -8.15
C ILE A 7 -13.58 23.00 -7.24
N SER A 8 -12.65 23.79 -6.70
CA SER A 8 -11.60 23.27 -5.81
C SER A 8 -12.17 22.75 -4.50
N LEU A 9 -13.10 23.48 -3.89
CA LEU A 9 -13.80 23.04 -2.68
C LEU A 9 -14.61 21.77 -2.93
N GLY A 10 -15.39 21.73 -4.02
CA GLY A 10 -16.19 20.57 -4.40
C GLY A 10 -15.33 19.33 -4.67
N ALA A 11 -14.19 19.50 -5.36
CA ALA A 11 -13.23 18.43 -5.58
C ALA A 11 -12.67 17.86 -4.27
N LEU A 12 -12.26 18.72 -3.34
CA LEU A 12 -11.75 18.30 -2.03
C LEU A 12 -12.82 17.61 -1.19
N LEU A 13 -14.04 18.16 -1.16
CA LEU A 13 -15.17 17.54 -0.47
C LEU A 13 -15.50 16.17 -1.08
N TYR A 14 -15.45 16.05 -2.40
CA TYR A 14 -15.65 14.76 -3.07
C TYR A 14 -14.55 13.76 -2.70
N ILE A 15 -13.28 14.13 -2.77
CA ILE A 15 -12.13 13.25 -2.51
C ILE A 15 -12.18 12.68 -1.09
N TYR A 16 -12.44 13.52 -0.10
CA TYR A 16 -12.30 13.11 1.31
C TYR A 16 -13.60 12.65 1.96
N PHE A 17 -14.76 13.07 1.45
CA PHE A 17 -16.07 12.73 2.01
C PHE A 17 -17.02 12.10 0.99
N GLY A 18 -17.11 12.67 -0.21
CA GLY A 18 -18.07 12.24 -1.24
C GLY A 18 -17.80 10.83 -1.73
N TYR A 19 -16.55 10.53 -2.11
CA TYR A 19 -16.18 9.19 -2.55
C TYR A 19 -16.38 8.11 -1.46
N PRO A 20 -15.90 8.29 -0.22
CA PRO A 20 -16.15 7.35 0.86
C PRO A 20 -17.64 7.13 1.15
N LEU A 21 -18.44 8.20 1.11
CA LEU A 21 -19.89 8.11 1.31
C LEU A 21 -20.57 7.33 0.19
N LEU A 22 -20.24 7.62 -1.07
CA LEU A 22 -20.81 6.92 -2.23
C LEU A 22 -20.40 5.43 -2.23
N LEU A 23 -19.18 5.13 -1.85
CA LEU A 23 -18.68 3.77 -1.72
C LEU A 23 -19.42 3.00 -0.61
N TRP A 24 -19.66 3.65 0.52
CA TRP A 24 -20.44 3.09 1.62
C TRP A 24 -21.91 2.83 1.22
N LEU A 25 -22.55 3.79 0.52
CA LEU A 25 -23.89 3.62 -0.02
C LEU A 25 -23.93 2.48 -1.04
N TRP A 26 -22.95 2.38 -1.93
CA TRP A 26 -22.85 1.28 -2.89
C TRP A 26 -22.78 -0.06 -2.17
N LYS A 27 -21.94 -0.17 -1.13
CA LYS A 27 -21.89 -1.41 -0.31
C LYS A 27 -23.24 -1.77 0.30
N LEU A 28 -24.03 -0.78 0.79
CA LEU A 28 -25.35 -1.04 1.34
C LEU A 28 -26.34 -1.55 0.30
N LEU A 29 -26.24 -1.08 -0.94
CA LEU A 29 -27.17 -1.41 -2.01
C LEU A 29 -26.80 -2.71 -2.77
N GLY A 30 -25.52 -3.11 -2.77
CA GLY A 30 -25.08 -4.21 -3.62
C GLY A 30 -23.69 -4.75 -3.24
N ALA A 31 -23.48 -5.12 -1.97
CA ALA A 31 -22.25 -5.80 -1.57
C ALA A 31 -22.06 -7.13 -2.31
N LYS A 32 -20.83 -7.40 -2.71
CA LYS A 32 -20.39 -8.67 -3.33
C LYS A 32 -19.55 -9.46 -2.32
N PRO A 33 -20.16 -10.28 -1.46
CA PRO A 33 -19.39 -11.10 -0.52
C PRO A 33 -18.51 -12.09 -1.26
N VAL A 34 -17.40 -12.47 -0.64
CA VAL A 34 -16.48 -13.51 -1.15
C VAL A 34 -16.96 -14.87 -0.65
N MET A 35 -17.09 -15.84 -1.55
CA MET A 35 -17.47 -17.22 -1.21
C MET A 35 -16.25 -17.98 -0.65
N LYS A 36 -15.97 -17.78 0.64
CA LYS A 36 -14.85 -18.45 1.31
C LYS A 36 -15.13 -19.93 1.52
N GLY A 37 -14.11 -20.77 1.35
CA GLY A 37 -14.18 -22.22 1.59
C GLY A 37 -12.93 -22.74 2.29
N ASP A 38 -13.01 -23.92 2.86
CA ASP A 38 -11.85 -24.59 3.48
C ASP A 38 -11.08 -25.42 2.45
N ILE A 39 -10.52 -24.71 1.47
CA ILE A 39 -9.69 -25.31 0.41
C ILE A 39 -8.22 -25.28 0.82
N LEU A 40 -7.46 -26.22 0.30
CA LEU A 40 -6.02 -26.38 0.56
C LEU A 40 -5.26 -26.61 -0.76
N PRO A 41 -5.21 -25.63 -1.69
CA PRO A 41 -4.38 -25.72 -2.89
C PRO A 41 -2.89 -25.72 -2.53
N THR A 42 -2.02 -25.99 -3.50
CA THR A 42 -0.58 -25.83 -3.33
C THR A 42 -0.22 -24.33 -3.30
N VAL A 43 0.65 -23.95 -2.39
CA VAL A 43 1.07 -22.57 -2.13
C VAL A 43 2.58 -22.42 -2.25
N SER A 44 3.01 -21.42 -3.00
CA SER A 44 4.40 -20.95 -3.02
C SER A 44 4.50 -19.59 -2.36
N VAL A 45 5.25 -19.48 -1.26
CA VAL A 45 5.58 -18.20 -0.63
C VAL A 45 6.86 -17.67 -1.26
N LEU A 46 6.77 -16.46 -1.85
CA LEU A 46 7.88 -15.81 -2.55
C LEU A 46 8.40 -14.62 -1.74
N ILE A 47 9.68 -14.65 -1.36
CA ILE A 47 10.32 -13.61 -0.57
C ILE A 47 11.61 -13.16 -1.25
N SER A 48 11.73 -11.88 -1.58
CA SER A 48 12.98 -11.28 -2.03
C SER A 48 13.65 -10.53 -0.88
N VAL A 49 14.91 -10.87 -0.58
CA VAL A 49 15.68 -10.27 0.52
C VAL A 49 16.97 -9.63 0.04
N HIS A 50 17.31 -8.46 0.61
CA HIS A 50 18.57 -7.76 0.38
C HIS A 50 19.04 -7.10 1.67
N ASN A 51 20.18 -7.56 2.22
CA ASN A 51 20.75 -7.07 3.49
C ASN A 51 19.74 -7.10 4.66
N GLU A 52 19.16 -8.29 4.90
CA GLU A 52 18.15 -8.54 5.93
C GLU A 52 18.64 -9.58 6.98
N GLU A 53 19.95 -9.63 7.29
CA GLU A 53 20.52 -10.60 8.23
C GLU A 53 19.83 -10.62 9.60
N ARG A 54 19.26 -9.48 10.03
CA ARG A 54 18.56 -9.31 11.32
C ARG A 54 17.17 -9.93 11.36
N HIS A 55 16.54 -10.11 10.19
CA HIS A 55 15.12 -10.49 10.11
C HIS A 55 14.89 -11.81 9.37
N VAL A 56 15.75 -12.16 8.41
CA VAL A 56 15.50 -13.26 7.48
C VAL A 56 15.36 -14.61 8.17
N GLU A 57 16.14 -14.89 9.24
CA GLU A 57 16.04 -16.13 9.99
C GLU A 57 14.67 -16.25 10.70
N GLU A 58 14.29 -15.22 11.44
CA GLU A 58 13.00 -15.18 12.14
C GLU A 58 11.85 -15.30 11.14
N ARG A 59 11.98 -14.64 9.99
CA ARG A 59 10.97 -14.70 8.92
C ARG A 59 10.80 -16.11 8.37
N ILE A 60 11.89 -16.82 8.07
CA ILE A 60 11.83 -18.19 7.56
C ILE A 60 11.17 -19.11 8.61
N ARG A 61 11.56 -19.01 9.87
CA ARG A 61 10.95 -19.78 10.97
C ARG A 61 9.46 -19.50 11.10
N ASN A 62 9.06 -18.23 11.08
CA ASN A 62 7.65 -17.83 11.13
C ASN A 62 6.81 -18.45 10.01
N LEU A 63 7.36 -18.61 8.81
CA LEU A 63 6.65 -19.23 7.70
C LEU A 63 6.61 -20.76 7.82
N LEU A 64 7.65 -21.38 8.40
CA LEU A 64 7.65 -22.82 8.71
C LEU A 64 6.62 -23.18 9.80
N ASP A 65 6.28 -22.23 10.68
CA ASP A 65 5.28 -22.40 11.74
C ASP A 65 3.84 -22.10 11.26
N ALA A 66 3.64 -21.86 9.95
CA ALA A 66 2.31 -21.61 9.40
C ALA A 66 1.40 -22.83 9.53
N ASP A 67 0.13 -22.57 9.91
CA ASP A 67 -0.95 -23.57 9.93
C ASP A 67 -1.39 -23.91 8.50
N TYR A 68 -0.52 -24.63 7.79
CA TYR A 68 -0.75 -25.11 6.43
C TYR A 68 -0.07 -26.46 6.20
N PRO A 69 -0.68 -27.40 5.43
CA PRO A 69 -0.06 -28.72 5.17
C PRO A 69 1.32 -28.56 4.53
N ARG A 70 2.32 -29.21 5.12
CA ARG A 70 3.73 -29.07 4.70
C ARG A 70 4.00 -29.61 3.29
N ASP A 71 3.24 -30.58 2.85
CA ASP A 71 3.30 -31.17 1.51
C ASP A 71 2.68 -30.26 0.43
N LYS A 72 1.96 -29.19 0.87
CA LYS A 72 1.30 -28.21 0.01
C LYS A 72 1.88 -26.78 0.12
N LEU A 73 2.93 -26.60 0.91
CA LEU A 73 3.59 -25.32 1.14
C LEU A 73 5.06 -25.40 0.75
N GLU A 74 5.47 -24.58 -0.19
CA GLU A 74 6.89 -24.32 -0.48
C GLU A 74 7.22 -22.85 -0.21
N ILE A 75 8.45 -22.59 0.25
CA ILE A 75 8.96 -21.24 0.57
C ILE A 75 10.18 -20.98 -0.32
N LEU A 76 10.10 -20.02 -1.19
CA LEU A 76 11.20 -19.62 -2.05
C LEU A 76 11.80 -18.29 -1.56
N VAL A 77 13.06 -18.32 -1.16
CA VAL A 77 13.79 -17.15 -0.66
C VAL A 77 14.84 -16.72 -1.68
N GLY A 78 14.64 -15.56 -2.28
CA GLY A 78 15.56 -14.95 -3.24
C GLY A 78 16.50 -13.97 -2.54
N CYS A 79 17.80 -14.31 -2.46
CA CYS A 79 18.83 -13.43 -1.94
C CYS A 79 19.39 -12.55 -3.07
N ASP A 80 19.02 -11.26 -3.07
CA ASP A 80 19.29 -10.29 -4.14
C ASP A 80 20.59 -9.54 -3.89
N GLY A 81 21.74 -10.16 -4.17
CA GLY A 81 23.06 -9.53 -4.06
C GLY A 81 23.38 -8.97 -2.68
N SER A 82 23.02 -9.68 -1.60
CA SER A 82 23.29 -9.24 -0.23
C SER A 82 24.80 -9.27 0.08
N THR A 83 25.27 -8.25 0.81
CA THR A 83 26.66 -8.06 1.23
C THR A 83 26.91 -8.35 2.71
N ASP A 84 25.82 -8.57 3.48
CA ASP A 84 25.84 -8.95 4.91
C ASP A 84 25.67 -10.48 5.10
N GLY A 85 25.35 -10.91 6.32
CA GLY A 85 25.13 -12.31 6.67
C GLY A 85 23.88 -12.95 6.08
N THR A 86 23.02 -12.22 5.36
CA THR A 86 21.74 -12.71 4.82
C THR A 86 21.93 -13.98 3.98
N ARG A 87 22.87 -13.96 3.04
CA ARG A 87 23.15 -15.10 2.15
C ARG A 87 23.44 -16.37 2.93
N ARG A 88 24.36 -16.29 3.90
CA ARG A 88 24.75 -17.44 4.73
C ARG A 88 23.57 -18.01 5.52
N ILE A 89 22.67 -17.14 6.00
CA ILE A 89 21.47 -17.58 6.71
C ILE A 89 20.53 -18.32 5.74
N VAL A 90 20.25 -17.76 4.57
CA VAL A 90 19.37 -18.38 3.56
C VAL A 90 19.94 -19.73 3.10
N GLU A 91 21.26 -19.83 2.86
CA GLU A 91 21.93 -21.08 2.47
C GLU A 91 21.81 -22.17 3.55
N ARG A 92 21.82 -21.80 4.84
CA ARG A 92 21.67 -22.76 5.94
C ARG A 92 20.29 -23.44 5.96
N PHE A 93 19.23 -22.69 5.57
CA PHE A 93 17.87 -23.23 5.46
C PHE A 93 17.60 -23.91 4.12
N ALA A 94 18.45 -23.71 3.11
CA ALA A 94 18.32 -24.37 1.82
C ALA A 94 18.55 -25.88 1.98
N GLY A 95 17.55 -26.67 1.61
CA GLY A 95 17.58 -28.11 1.78
C GLY A 95 16.69 -28.65 2.91
N GLU A 96 16.15 -27.81 3.76
CA GLU A 96 14.98 -28.19 4.56
C GLU A 96 13.78 -28.37 3.61
N ASN A 97 13.02 -29.45 3.80
CA ASN A 97 12.02 -29.98 2.82
C ASN A 97 11.00 -28.99 2.22
N ALA A 98 10.82 -27.81 2.79
CA ALA A 98 9.89 -26.80 2.30
C ALA A 98 10.58 -25.53 1.76
N ILE A 99 11.93 -25.41 1.85
CA ILE A 99 12.65 -24.18 1.55
C ILE A 99 13.56 -24.33 0.33
N ARG A 100 13.40 -23.42 -0.61
CA ARG A 100 14.25 -23.29 -1.80
C ARG A 100 14.94 -21.93 -1.79
N ALA A 101 16.26 -21.91 -1.90
CA ALA A 101 17.07 -20.70 -1.97
C ALA A 101 17.42 -20.36 -3.42
N CYS A 102 17.14 -19.14 -3.83
CA CYS A 102 17.58 -18.58 -5.10
C CYS A 102 18.59 -17.46 -4.84
N LEU A 103 19.86 -17.71 -5.10
CA LEU A 103 20.95 -16.81 -4.77
C LEU A 103 21.39 -16.03 -6.01
N SER A 104 21.50 -14.71 -5.88
CA SER A 104 22.13 -13.84 -6.87
C SER A 104 23.43 -13.27 -6.30
N SER A 105 24.48 -13.22 -7.11
CA SER A 105 25.73 -12.51 -6.77
C SER A 105 25.60 -11.00 -6.94
N GLU A 106 24.70 -10.57 -7.82
CA GLU A 106 24.46 -9.17 -8.12
C GLU A 106 23.06 -8.76 -7.68
N ARG A 107 22.90 -7.48 -7.39
CA ARG A 107 21.62 -6.88 -7.05
C ARG A 107 20.80 -6.61 -8.30
N ILE A 108 19.84 -7.48 -8.60
CA ILE A 108 18.95 -7.39 -9.76
C ILE A 108 17.66 -6.61 -9.48
N GLY A 109 17.31 -6.40 -8.20
CA GLY A 109 16.10 -5.72 -7.74
C GLY A 109 14.93 -6.65 -7.43
N LYS A 110 14.06 -6.20 -6.50
CA LYS A 110 12.92 -7.01 -6.01
C LYS A 110 12.05 -7.56 -7.14
N PRO A 111 11.60 -6.79 -8.17
CA PRO A 111 10.76 -7.33 -9.23
C PRO A 111 11.44 -8.44 -10.03
N ALA A 112 12.70 -8.26 -10.41
CA ALA A 112 13.46 -9.28 -11.15
C ALA A 112 13.67 -10.55 -10.33
N MET A 113 13.96 -10.40 -9.01
CA MET A 113 14.10 -11.52 -8.11
C MET A 113 12.76 -12.26 -7.93
N LEU A 114 11.65 -11.56 -7.73
CA LEU A 114 10.31 -12.18 -7.65
C LEU A 114 9.96 -12.93 -8.94
N ASN A 115 10.29 -12.39 -10.11
CA ASN A 115 10.11 -13.07 -11.39
C ASN A 115 10.93 -14.37 -11.47
N LYS A 116 12.16 -14.36 -10.93
CA LYS A 116 13.01 -15.56 -10.90
C LYS A 116 12.40 -16.61 -9.98
N LEU A 117 11.96 -16.24 -8.78
CA LEU A 117 11.29 -17.13 -7.84
C LEU A 117 10.00 -17.72 -8.44
N ALA A 118 9.17 -16.88 -9.09
CA ALA A 118 7.91 -17.32 -9.68
C ALA A 118 8.09 -18.34 -10.80
N ARG A 119 9.20 -18.31 -11.55
CA ARG A 119 9.50 -19.33 -12.57
C ARG A 119 9.83 -20.69 -11.95
N GLU A 120 10.42 -20.69 -10.77
CA GLU A 120 10.78 -21.90 -10.04
C GLU A 120 9.63 -22.44 -9.18
N ALA A 121 8.66 -21.59 -8.85
CA ALA A 121 7.53 -21.89 -8.00
C ALA A 121 6.54 -22.86 -8.67
N THR A 122 6.02 -23.82 -7.90
CA THR A 122 5.12 -24.87 -8.38
C THR A 122 3.69 -24.74 -7.89
N GLY A 123 3.44 -23.91 -6.85
CA GLY A 123 2.14 -23.72 -6.23
C GLY A 123 1.09 -23.11 -7.17
N GLU A 124 -0.16 -23.45 -6.93
CA GLU A 124 -1.34 -22.86 -7.62
C GLU A 124 -1.59 -21.42 -7.19
N ILE A 125 -1.19 -21.10 -5.95
CA ILE A 125 -1.32 -19.77 -5.35
C ILE A 125 0.07 -19.26 -4.98
N PHE A 126 0.41 -18.07 -5.43
CA PHE A 126 1.60 -17.35 -5.00
C PHE A 126 1.25 -16.42 -3.85
N VAL A 127 1.99 -16.53 -2.76
CA VAL A 127 1.91 -15.61 -1.61
C VAL A 127 3.19 -14.78 -1.58
N PHE A 128 3.03 -13.47 -1.61
CA PHE A 128 4.15 -12.52 -1.54
C PHE A 128 4.31 -12.00 -0.12
N ALA A 129 5.54 -11.90 0.31
CA ALA A 129 5.89 -11.51 1.66
C ALA A 129 7.21 -10.73 1.68
N ASP A 130 7.30 -9.75 2.58
CA ASP A 130 8.55 -9.06 2.88
C ASP A 130 9.30 -9.73 4.05
N ALA A 131 10.58 -9.39 4.22
CA ALA A 131 11.46 -10.04 5.19
C ALA A 131 11.17 -9.63 6.65
N ARG A 132 10.68 -8.41 6.91
CA ARG A 132 10.59 -7.84 8.27
C ARG A 132 9.31 -8.17 9.01
N GLN A 133 8.22 -8.41 8.27
CA GLN A 133 6.91 -8.64 8.87
C GLN A 133 6.76 -10.08 9.34
N ARG A 134 6.03 -10.27 10.42
CA ARG A 134 5.65 -11.57 10.96
C ARG A 134 4.20 -11.90 10.57
N PHE A 135 3.95 -13.07 10.03
CA PHE A 135 2.59 -13.56 9.78
C PHE A 135 1.95 -14.17 11.02
N ASP A 136 0.65 -13.98 11.18
CA ASP A 136 -0.15 -14.88 12.02
C ASP A 136 -0.02 -16.31 11.48
N THR A 137 -0.04 -17.30 12.35
CA THR A 137 0.10 -18.71 11.94
C THR A 137 -0.96 -19.12 10.92
N ARG A 138 -2.17 -18.58 10.99
CA ARG A 138 -3.28 -18.85 10.06
C ARG A 138 -3.32 -17.91 8.85
N ALA A 139 -2.42 -16.95 8.73
CA ALA A 139 -2.48 -15.92 7.70
C ALA A 139 -2.55 -16.51 6.28
N ILE A 140 -1.73 -17.51 5.96
CA ILE A 140 -1.75 -18.18 4.65
C ILE A 140 -3.10 -18.87 4.41
N ARG A 141 -3.62 -19.57 5.42
CA ARG A 141 -4.89 -20.27 5.33
C ARG A 141 -6.05 -19.29 5.09
N GLU A 142 -6.07 -18.16 5.79
CA GLU A 142 -7.11 -17.13 5.60
C GLU A 142 -7.04 -16.47 4.21
N LEU A 143 -5.84 -16.20 3.67
CA LEU A 143 -5.69 -15.75 2.29
C LEU A 143 -6.28 -16.76 1.30
N VAL A 144 -5.91 -18.02 1.47
CA VAL A 144 -6.25 -19.10 0.55
C VAL A 144 -7.75 -19.38 0.50
N ARG A 145 -8.45 -19.28 1.64
CA ARG A 145 -9.91 -19.49 1.72
C ARG A 145 -10.72 -18.63 0.77
N CYS A 146 -10.22 -17.42 0.44
CA CYS A 146 -10.88 -16.53 -0.51
C CYS A 146 -10.85 -17.03 -1.94
N PHE A 147 -9.87 -17.87 -2.31
CA PHE A 147 -9.76 -18.44 -3.64
C PHE A 147 -10.74 -19.61 -3.90
N ASN A 148 -11.55 -19.99 -2.91
CA ASN A 148 -12.73 -20.84 -3.18
C ASN A 148 -13.73 -20.16 -4.13
N ASP A 149 -13.75 -18.83 -4.11
CA ASP A 149 -14.51 -18.02 -5.07
C ASP A 149 -13.73 -17.95 -6.40
N PRO A 150 -14.29 -18.50 -7.52
CA PRO A 150 -13.61 -18.49 -8.82
C PRO A 150 -13.48 -17.08 -9.43
N GLU A 151 -14.23 -16.09 -8.91
CA GLU A 151 -14.09 -14.70 -9.33
C GLU A 151 -12.87 -14.02 -8.67
N VAL A 152 -12.32 -14.58 -7.59
CA VAL A 152 -11.19 -14.01 -6.88
C VAL A 152 -9.86 -14.40 -7.55
N GLY A 153 -9.13 -13.41 -8.05
CA GLY A 153 -7.81 -13.57 -8.66
C GLY A 153 -6.67 -13.16 -7.74
N SER A 154 -6.90 -12.19 -6.83
CA SER A 154 -5.90 -11.72 -5.85
C SER A 154 -6.53 -11.41 -4.50
N VAL A 155 -5.77 -11.59 -3.42
CA VAL A 155 -6.20 -11.36 -2.04
C VAL A 155 -5.11 -10.57 -1.30
N SER A 156 -5.46 -9.48 -0.62
CA SER A 156 -4.58 -8.79 0.32
C SER A 156 -4.95 -9.15 1.75
N GLY A 157 -3.96 -9.47 2.57
CA GLY A 157 -4.12 -9.46 4.01
C GLY A 157 -4.03 -8.07 4.62
N GLU A 158 -4.15 -8.02 5.94
CA GLU A 158 -4.04 -6.82 6.76
C GLU A 158 -2.66 -6.73 7.40
N LEU A 159 -2.02 -5.55 7.28
CA LEU A 159 -0.81 -5.22 8.04
C LEU A 159 -1.22 -4.48 9.31
N ILE A 160 -0.88 -5.07 10.45
CA ILE A 160 -1.09 -4.49 11.78
C ILE A 160 0.24 -3.89 12.26
N LEU A 161 0.20 -2.60 12.56
CA LEU A 161 1.35 -1.90 13.13
C LEU A 161 1.32 -2.04 14.65
N GLU A 162 2.29 -2.78 15.21
CA GLU A 162 2.45 -2.96 16.65
C GLU A 162 3.18 -1.74 17.23
N ASP A 163 2.50 -1.02 18.14
CA ASP A 163 3.08 0.13 18.85
C ASP A 163 3.98 -0.39 19.99
N ARG A 164 5.27 -0.10 19.93
CA ARG A 164 6.22 -0.41 21.02
C ARG A 164 6.18 0.59 22.18
N GLY A 165 5.14 1.44 22.25
CA GLY A 165 4.96 2.40 23.36
C GLY A 165 5.66 3.74 23.14
N GLU A 166 6.34 3.95 22.03
CA GLU A 166 7.03 5.19 21.68
C GLU A 166 6.13 6.19 20.94
N GLY A 167 4.96 6.49 21.45
CA GLY A 167 4.08 7.65 21.19
C GLY A 167 3.83 8.17 19.76
N THR A 168 4.67 7.86 18.79
CA THR A 168 4.63 8.39 17.42
C THR A 168 3.63 7.68 16.49
N GLY A 169 3.14 6.50 16.85
CA GLY A 169 2.31 5.65 15.99
C GLY A 169 0.84 6.05 15.86
N ARG A 170 0.27 6.90 16.73
CA ARG A 170 -1.19 7.11 16.81
C ARG A 170 -1.79 8.05 15.74
N GLY A 171 -1.06 9.05 15.26
CA GLY A 171 -1.52 9.89 14.15
C GLY A 171 -1.51 9.12 12.82
N MET A 172 -0.48 8.31 12.60
CA MET A 172 -0.38 7.36 11.51
C MET A 172 -1.52 6.32 11.57
N GLY A 173 -1.92 5.88 12.76
CA GLY A 173 -2.99 4.91 12.97
C GLY A 173 -4.35 5.37 12.44
N LEU A 174 -4.72 6.66 12.59
CA LEU A 174 -6.00 7.17 12.07
C LEU A 174 -6.05 7.13 10.54
N TYR A 175 -4.98 7.60 9.89
CA TYR A 175 -4.87 7.56 8.44
C TYR A 175 -4.84 6.11 7.93
N TRP A 176 -4.06 5.25 8.57
CA TRP A 176 -3.96 3.84 8.25
C TRP A 176 -5.31 3.12 8.37
N ASN A 177 -6.03 3.33 9.47
CA ASN A 177 -7.36 2.77 9.68
C ASN A 177 -8.38 3.24 8.63
N TYR A 178 -8.27 4.51 8.21
CA TYR A 178 -9.09 5.04 7.11
C TYR A 178 -8.77 4.35 5.77
N GLU A 179 -7.50 4.11 5.45
CA GLU A 179 -7.09 3.37 4.24
C GLU A 179 -7.56 1.90 4.28
N VAL A 180 -7.42 1.24 5.42
CA VAL A 180 -7.90 -0.13 5.63
C VAL A 180 -9.43 -0.20 5.45
N TRP A 181 -10.14 0.77 6.02
CA TRP A 181 -11.59 0.89 5.86
C TRP A 181 -12.00 1.10 4.40
N LEU A 182 -11.37 2.02 3.67
CA LEU A 182 -11.62 2.23 2.23
C LEU A 182 -11.36 0.96 1.43
N ARG A 183 -10.24 0.28 1.66
CA ARG A 183 -9.90 -1.00 1.00
C ARG A 183 -10.97 -2.06 1.25
N SER A 184 -11.46 -2.15 2.48
CA SER A 184 -12.56 -3.06 2.84
C SER A 184 -13.85 -2.73 2.07
N MET A 185 -14.20 -1.44 1.93
CA MET A 185 -15.38 -1.02 1.16
C MET A 185 -15.22 -1.31 -0.34
N GLU A 186 -14.05 -1.00 -0.91
CA GLU A 186 -13.72 -1.29 -2.32
C GLU A 186 -13.80 -2.78 -2.62
N SER A 187 -13.20 -3.60 -1.76
CA SER A 187 -13.26 -5.06 -1.84
C SER A 187 -14.69 -5.59 -1.81
N ALA A 188 -15.55 -5.00 -0.96
CA ALA A 188 -16.94 -5.42 -0.80
C ALA A 188 -17.85 -4.98 -1.96
N THR A 189 -17.49 -3.97 -2.73
CA THR A 189 -18.31 -3.43 -3.83
C THR A 189 -17.87 -3.92 -5.20
N ALA A 190 -16.56 -3.95 -5.46
CA ALA A 190 -15.97 -4.42 -6.71
C ALA A 190 -14.64 -5.10 -6.46
N SER A 191 -13.54 -4.33 -6.39
CA SER A 191 -12.19 -4.80 -6.11
C SER A 191 -11.40 -3.73 -5.39
N MET A 192 -10.49 -4.11 -4.49
CA MET A 192 -9.48 -3.21 -3.96
C MET A 192 -8.50 -2.80 -5.07
N LEU A 193 -7.92 -1.62 -4.96
CA LEU A 193 -7.04 -1.05 -5.99
C LEU A 193 -5.57 -1.48 -5.87
N GLY A 194 -5.18 -2.02 -4.73
CA GLY A 194 -3.83 -2.47 -4.44
C GLY A 194 -3.79 -3.26 -3.15
N ALA A 195 -2.86 -4.18 -3.07
CA ALA A 195 -2.62 -4.99 -1.89
C ALA A 195 -1.69 -4.29 -0.89
N THR A 196 -1.45 -4.93 0.23
CA THR A 196 -0.38 -4.59 1.15
C THR A 196 0.85 -5.42 0.81
N GLY A 197 1.95 -4.81 0.41
CA GLY A 197 3.16 -5.50 -0.02
C GLY A 197 3.73 -6.49 1.01
N ALA A 198 3.41 -6.27 2.29
CA ALA A 198 3.78 -7.16 3.38
C ALA A 198 3.10 -8.54 3.32
N ILE A 199 1.85 -8.61 2.79
CA ILE A 199 1.05 -9.84 2.76
C ILE A 199 -0.02 -9.77 1.66
N TYR A 200 0.18 -10.48 0.57
CA TYR A 200 -0.85 -10.66 -0.46
C TYR A 200 -0.64 -11.96 -1.23
N ALA A 201 -1.68 -12.40 -1.91
CA ALA A 201 -1.67 -13.60 -2.72
C ALA A 201 -2.32 -13.37 -4.08
N VAL A 202 -1.93 -14.19 -5.06
CA VAL A 202 -2.51 -14.19 -6.41
C VAL A 202 -2.57 -15.62 -6.92
N ARG A 203 -3.59 -15.95 -7.73
CA ARG A 203 -3.56 -17.20 -8.50
C ARG A 203 -2.40 -17.14 -9.48
N ARG A 204 -1.63 -18.23 -9.56
CA ARG A 204 -0.46 -18.34 -10.43
C ARG A 204 -0.79 -17.94 -11.89
N GLU A 205 -1.95 -18.30 -12.39
CA GLU A 205 -2.40 -18.01 -13.75
C GLU A 205 -2.51 -16.51 -14.07
N PHE A 206 -2.64 -15.63 -13.04
CA PHE A 206 -2.70 -14.17 -13.22
C PHE A 206 -1.37 -13.48 -12.92
N PHE A 207 -0.32 -14.21 -12.55
CA PHE A 207 1.02 -13.66 -12.40
C PHE A 207 1.85 -13.88 -13.67
N HIS A 208 1.86 -12.88 -14.54
CA HIS A 208 2.60 -12.93 -15.81
C HIS A 208 4.01 -12.33 -15.74
N GLY A 209 4.50 -12.11 -14.52
CA GLY A 209 5.77 -11.42 -14.24
C GLY A 209 5.59 -9.93 -14.02
N LEU A 210 6.59 -9.34 -13.37
CA LEU A 210 6.66 -7.93 -13.05
C LEU A 210 7.60 -7.21 -14.02
N PRO A 211 7.27 -6.02 -14.52
CA PRO A 211 8.26 -5.18 -15.17
C PRO A 211 9.41 -4.91 -14.20
N GLU A 212 10.66 -5.02 -14.66
CA GLU A 212 11.84 -4.85 -13.80
C GLU A 212 11.92 -3.47 -13.14
N THR A 213 11.27 -2.48 -13.76
CA THR A 213 11.22 -1.10 -13.29
C THR A 213 10.03 -0.79 -12.39
N VAL A 214 9.13 -1.75 -12.12
CA VAL A 214 7.93 -1.49 -11.31
C VAL A 214 8.30 -1.18 -9.85
N LEU A 215 7.71 -0.10 -9.33
CA LEU A 215 7.92 0.33 -7.95
C LEU A 215 6.95 -0.31 -6.96
N LEU A 216 5.74 -0.62 -7.42
CA LEU A 216 4.62 -1.15 -6.64
C LEU A 216 4.16 -2.48 -7.20
N ASP A 217 4.87 -3.55 -6.85
CA ASP A 217 4.48 -4.93 -7.18
C ASP A 217 3.12 -5.30 -6.56
N ASP A 218 2.84 -4.77 -5.39
CA ASP A 218 1.61 -4.94 -4.63
C ASP A 218 0.37 -4.20 -5.20
N MET A 219 0.57 -3.28 -6.14
CA MET A 219 -0.51 -2.69 -6.92
C MET A 219 -0.57 -3.28 -8.32
N TYR A 220 0.59 -3.54 -8.94
CA TYR A 220 0.69 -4.11 -10.29
C TYR A 220 0.02 -5.49 -10.37
N THR A 221 0.37 -6.39 -9.46
CA THR A 221 -0.13 -7.78 -9.45
C THR A 221 -1.66 -7.89 -9.28
N PRO A 222 -2.31 -7.22 -8.30
CA PRO A 222 -3.78 -7.21 -8.24
C PRO A 222 -4.44 -6.60 -9.48
N LEU A 223 -3.87 -5.55 -10.06
CA LEU A 223 -4.41 -4.92 -11.27
C LEU A 223 -4.34 -5.84 -12.49
N THR A 224 -3.31 -6.68 -12.64
CA THR A 224 -3.29 -7.68 -13.72
C THR A 224 -4.44 -8.67 -13.60
N ALA A 225 -4.74 -9.15 -12.38
CA ALA A 225 -5.88 -10.03 -12.14
C ALA A 225 -7.23 -9.33 -12.43
N ILE A 226 -7.37 -8.05 -12.04
CA ILE A 226 -8.59 -7.26 -12.31
C ILE A 226 -8.78 -7.05 -13.80
N MET A 227 -7.73 -6.72 -14.55
CA MET A 227 -7.80 -6.53 -15.99
C MET A 227 -8.05 -7.84 -16.75
N ALA A 228 -7.77 -9.00 -16.13
CA ALA A 228 -8.17 -10.31 -16.60
C ALA A 228 -9.63 -10.70 -16.21
N GLY A 229 -10.41 -9.75 -15.67
CA GLY A 229 -11.82 -9.95 -15.31
C GLY A 229 -12.05 -10.59 -13.94
N LYS A 230 -11.01 -10.67 -13.09
CA LYS A 230 -11.11 -11.20 -11.72
C LYS A 230 -11.24 -10.10 -10.69
N ARG A 231 -11.56 -10.48 -9.47
CA ARG A 231 -11.62 -9.57 -8.33
C ARG A 231 -10.31 -9.61 -7.52
N ALA A 232 -9.88 -8.46 -7.05
CA ALA A 232 -8.91 -8.33 -5.99
C ALA A 232 -9.63 -7.99 -4.68
N VAL A 233 -9.48 -8.82 -3.65
CA VAL A 233 -10.24 -8.72 -2.42
C VAL A 233 -9.36 -8.55 -1.18
N PHE A 234 -9.94 -7.99 -0.12
CA PHE A 234 -9.27 -7.76 1.16
C PHE A 234 -9.77 -8.75 2.21
N GLU A 235 -8.84 -9.45 2.86
CA GLU A 235 -9.09 -10.42 3.92
C GLU A 235 -8.47 -9.95 5.24
N PRO A 236 -9.25 -9.34 6.15
CA PRO A 236 -8.72 -8.81 7.41
C PRO A 236 -8.30 -9.89 8.42
N ALA A 237 -8.73 -11.15 8.24
CA ALA A 237 -8.27 -12.25 9.10
C ALA A 237 -6.86 -12.73 8.74
N ALA A 238 -6.39 -12.46 7.51
CA ALA A 238 -5.03 -12.78 7.09
C ALA A 238 -4.08 -11.66 7.56
N ARG A 239 -3.46 -11.83 8.73
CA ARG A 239 -2.71 -10.78 9.42
C ARG A 239 -1.21 -10.91 9.27
N ALA A 240 -0.56 -9.78 9.01
CA ALA A 240 0.87 -9.60 9.16
C ALA A 240 1.13 -8.49 10.19
N PHE A 241 2.19 -8.61 10.97
CA PHE A 241 2.56 -7.67 12.02
C PHE A 241 3.89 -7.00 11.67
N ASP A 242 3.98 -5.68 11.84
CA ASP A 242 5.21 -4.90 11.70
C ASP A 242 5.36 -3.92 12.86
N THR A 243 6.58 -3.54 13.17
CA THR A 243 6.87 -2.56 14.21
C THR A 243 7.18 -1.20 13.59
N VAL A 244 6.57 -0.14 14.12
CA VAL A 244 6.86 1.24 13.71
C VAL A 244 8.25 1.62 14.25
N SER A 245 9.24 1.82 13.38
CA SER A 245 10.60 2.16 13.79
C SER A 245 11.33 3.16 12.89
N GLU A 246 10.61 3.94 12.06
CA GLU A 246 11.27 4.83 11.09
C GLU A 246 11.26 6.30 11.54
N THR A 247 12.36 6.99 11.23
CA THR A 247 12.45 8.45 11.38
C THR A 247 11.56 9.13 10.33
N GLY A 248 10.99 10.30 10.63
CA GLY A 248 10.09 11.04 9.73
C GLY A 248 10.68 11.28 8.33
N GLU A 249 12.01 11.47 8.21
CA GLU A 249 12.68 11.68 6.91
C GLU A 249 12.67 10.42 6.03
N LYS A 250 12.94 9.25 6.62
CA LYS A 250 12.85 7.97 5.89
C LYS A 250 11.43 7.67 5.46
N GLU A 251 10.47 7.99 6.32
CA GLU A 251 9.07 7.82 6.03
C GLU A 251 8.61 8.74 4.88
N PHE A 252 8.99 10.01 4.86
CA PHE A 252 8.70 10.92 3.75
C PHE A 252 9.26 10.39 2.43
N THR A 253 10.51 9.92 2.43
CA THR A 253 11.14 9.34 1.24
C THR A 253 10.39 8.11 0.74
N ARG A 254 9.93 7.24 1.65
CA ARG A 254 9.11 6.08 1.31
C ARG A 254 7.75 6.50 0.73
N LYS A 255 7.08 7.49 1.35
CA LYS A 255 5.81 8.05 0.85
C LYS A 255 5.97 8.61 -0.57
N VAL A 256 7.00 9.41 -0.83
CA VAL A 256 7.29 9.95 -2.18
C VAL A 256 7.48 8.82 -3.19
N ARG A 257 8.23 7.77 -2.86
CA ARG A 257 8.43 6.62 -3.73
C ARG A 257 7.12 5.89 -4.04
N THR A 258 6.32 5.61 -3.01
CA THR A 258 5.01 4.95 -3.17
C THR A 258 4.06 5.78 -4.04
N LEU A 259 3.98 7.10 -3.81
CA LEU A 259 3.12 7.99 -4.59
C LEU A 259 3.62 8.12 -6.04
N ALA A 260 4.94 8.14 -6.26
CA ALA A 260 5.51 8.13 -7.61
C ALA A 260 5.23 6.80 -8.34
N GLY A 261 5.23 5.68 -7.62
CA GLY A 261 4.82 4.38 -8.13
C GLY A 261 3.36 4.36 -8.60
N ASN A 262 2.45 5.10 -7.95
CA ASN A 262 1.07 5.22 -8.46
C ASN A 262 1.03 5.88 -9.84
N PHE A 263 1.77 6.97 -10.09
CA PHE A 263 1.85 7.60 -11.41
C PHE A 263 2.42 6.64 -12.47
N GLN A 264 3.41 5.84 -12.09
CA GLN A 264 3.96 4.80 -12.96
C GLN A 264 2.88 3.76 -13.32
N ILE A 265 2.14 3.24 -12.35
CA ILE A 265 1.04 2.29 -12.54
C ILE A 265 -0.04 2.87 -13.45
N PHE A 266 -0.42 4.15 -13.29
CA PHE A 266 -1.40 4.80 -14.17
C PHE A 266 -0.94 4.83 -15.62
N SER A 267 0.36 5.01 -15.85
CA SER A 267 0.94 4.98 -17.20
C SER A 267 0.92 3.57 -17.80
N MET A 268 1.09 2.53 -16.98
CA MET A 268 1.07 1.13 -17.39
C MET A 268 -0.35 0.60 -17.64
N PHE A 269 -1.32 1.03 -16.81
CA PHE A 269 -2.71 0.56 -16.83
C PHE A 269 -3.69 1.65 -17.28
N ARG A 270 -3.42 2.34 -18.38
CA ARG A 270 -4.31 3.41 -18.90
C ARG A 270 -5.74 2.92 -19.16
N GLU A 271 -5.89 1.68 -19.60
CA GLU A 271 -7.20 1.07 -19.85
C GLU A 271 -8.02 0.85 -18.57
N ALA A 272 -7.36 0.78 -17.39
CA ALA A 272 -8.05 0.66 -16.12
C ALA A 272 -8.87 1.92 -15.75
N PHE A 273 -8.61 3.06 -16.39
CA PHE A 273 -9.41 4.28 -16.25
C PHE A 273 -10.63 4.33 -17.18
N ASN A 274 -10.75 3.38 -18.12
CA ASN A 274 -11.89 3.35 -19.02
C ASN A 274 -13.07 2.62 -18.34
N PRO A 275 -14.20 3.31 -18.06
CA PRO A 275 -15.35 2.70 -17.37
C PRO A 275 -16.05 1.60 -18.18
N PHE A 276 -15.81 1.53 -19.50
CA PHE A 276 -16.34 0.47 -20.37
C PHE A 276 -15.46 -0.78 -20.41
N ARG A 277 -14.22 -0.70 -19.88
CA ARG A 277 -13.26 -1.80 -19.92
C ARG A 277 -12.83 -2.29 -18.52
N SER A 278 -13.05 -1.47 -17.50
CA SER A 278 -12.57 -1.76 -16.15
C SER A 278 -13.66 -1.52 -15.11
N PRO A 279 -13.98 -2.51 -14.28
CA PRO A 279 -14.96 -2.37 -13.20
C PRO A 279 -14.50 -1.44 -12.07
N ILE A 280 -13.21 -1.08 -12.03
CA ILE A 280 -12.60 -0.24 -11.01
C ILE A 280 -12.27 1.19 -11.49
N ALA A 281 -12.66 1.54 -12.73
CA ALA A 281 -12.29 2.84 -13.31
C ALA A 281 -12.69 4.03 -12.43
N TRP A 282 -13.90 4.00 -11.88
CA TRP A 282 -14.39 5.03 -10.97
C TRP A 282 -13.59 5.08 -9.66
N GLN A 283 -13.31 3.91 -9.06
CA GLN A 283 -12.54 3.81 -7.83
C GLN A 283 -11.10 4.28 -8.05
N LEU A 284 -10.46 3.83 -9.14
CA LEU A 284 -9.08 4.21 -9.48
C LEU A 284 -8.95 5.71 -9.71
N PHE A 285 -9.91 6.32 -10.42
CA PHE A 285 -9.94 7.75 -10.63
C PHE A 285 -10.17 8.51 -9.32
N SER A 286 -11.19 8.14 -8.53
CA SER A 286 -11.60 8.88 -7.34
C SER A 286 -10.63 8.70 -6.17
N HIS A 287 -10.23 7.47 -5.87
CA HIS A 287 -9.39 7.17 -4.70
C HIS A 287 -7.91 7.44 -4.97
N LYS A 288 -7.39 7.01 -6.13
CA LYS A 288 -5.94 7.12 -6.39
C LYS A 288 -5.60 8.39 -7.15
N PHE A 289 -6.20 8.63 -8.31
CA PHE A 289 -5.81 9.76 -9.15
C PHE A 289 -6.21 11.11 -8.54
N LEU A 290 -7.48 11.34 -8.18
CA LEU A 290 -7.92 12.62 -7.62
C LEU A 290 -7.23 12.93 -6.29
N ARG A 291 -6.94 11.92 -5.47
CA ARG A 291 -6.24 12.10 -4.21
C ARG A 291 -4.80 12.55 -4.39
N LEU A 292 -4.10 12.06 -5.42
CA LEU A 292 -2.76 12.53 -5.76
C LEU A 292 -2.76 13.98 -6.30
N THR A 293 -3.89 14.43 -6.86
CA THR A 293 -4.06 15.79 -7.34
C THR A 293 -4.66 16.76 -6.30
N ALA A 294 -5.02 16.26 -5.11
CA ALA A 294 -5.65 17.07 -4.06
C ALA A 294 -4.81 18.28 -3.64
N SER A 295 -3.47 18.16 -3.63
CA SER A 295 -2.54 19.26 -3.35
C SER A 295 -2.73 20.47 -4.27
N TYR A 296 -3.05 20.24 -5.54
CA TYR A 296 -3.32 21.34 -6.49
C TYR A 296 -4.66 22.02 -6.19
N PHE A 297 -5.70 21.26 -5.86
CA PHE A 297 -6.98 21.82 -5.44
C PHE A 297 -6.86 22.61 -4.12
N LEU A 298 -6.03 22.15 -3.19
CA LEU A 298 -5.73 22.88 -1.94
C LEU A 298 -5.05 24.23 -2.23
N ALA A 299 -4.06 24.25 -3.10
CA ALA A 299 -3.37 25.47 -3.50
C ALA A 299 -4.32 26.43 -4.25
N LEU A 300 -5.09 25.93 -5.22
CA LEU A 300 -6.05 26.72 -5.98
C LEU A 300 -7.16 27.29 -5.08
N LEU A 301 -7.65 26.49 -4.14
CA LEU A 301 -8.64 26.92 -3.15
C LEU A 301 -8.09 28.05 -2.28
N PHE A 302 -6.85 27.93 -1.80
CA PHE A 302 -6.21 28.95 -0.97
C PHE A 302 -6.03 30.26 -1.73
N VAL A 303 -5.50 30.21 -2.95
CA VAL A 303 -5.31 31.39 -3.81
C VAL A 303 -6.64 32.04 -4.15
N ALA A 304 -7.63 31.26 -4.59
CA ALA A 304 -8.95 31.78 -4.91
C ALA A 304 -9.63 32.45 -3.70
N ASN A 305 -9.49 31.82 -2.53
CA ASN A 305 -10.06 32.31 -1.28
C ASN A 305 -9.40 33.62 -0.82
N ALA A 306 -8.06 33.74 -0.97
CA ALA A 306 -7.35 35.00 -0.67
C ALA A 306 -7.87 36.19 -1.49
N PHE A 307 -8.11 35.99 -2.81
CA PHE A 307 -8.69 37.02 -3.66
C PHE A 307 -10.16 37.35 -3.32
N LEU A 308 -10.93 36.39 -2.83
CA LEU A 308 -12.36 36.58 -2.52
C LEU A 308 -12.59 37.12 -1.10
N ALA A 309 -11.60 37.02 -0.21
CA ALA A 309 -11.72 37.42 1.18
C ALA A 309 -12.05 38.93 1.38
N GLU A 310 -11.71 39.77 0.39
CA GLU A 310 -12.05 41.21 0.43
C GLU A 310 -13.52 41.47 0.22
N HIS A 311 -14.27 40.55 -0.40
CA HIS A 311 -15.64 40.80 -0.89
C HIS A 311 -16.72 40.34 0.08
N ILE A 312 -16.55 39.15 0.72
CA ILE A 312 -17.62 38.54 1.52
C ILE A 312 -17.04 37.92 2.82
N VAL A 313 -17.73 38.10 3.94
CA VAL A 313 -17.34 37.60 5.26
C VAL A 313 -17.12 36.06 5.28
N ALA A 314 -17.94 35.33 4.52
CA ALA A 314 -17.79 33.87 4.43
C ALA A 314 -16.41 33.46 3.87
N TYR A 315 -15.86 34.16 2.88
CA TYR A 315 -14.52 33.86 2.36
C TYR A 315 -13.41 34.25 3.33
N ARG A 316 -13.60 35.29 4.15
CA ARG A 316 -12.67 35.61 5.25
C ARG A 316 -12.65 34.53 6.29
N ALA A 317 -13.80 34.01 6.67
CA ALA A 317 -13.91 32.93 7.62
C ALA A 317 -13.24 31.63 7.11
N THR A 318 -13.50 31.27 5.85
CA THR A 318 -12.87 30.07 5.24
C THR A 318 -11.36 30.26 5.05
N LEU A 319 -10.88 31.45 4.70
CA LEU A 319 -9.44 31.75 4.63
C LEU A 319 -8.79 31.65 6.02
N ALA A 320 -9.43 32.19 7.06
CA ALA A 320 -8.94 32.08 8.43
C ALA A 320 -8.82 30.61 8.87
N LEU A 321 -9.83 29.78 8.55
CA LEU A 321 -9.77 28.35 8.83
C LEU A 321 -8.62 27.66 8.11
N GLN A 322 -8.35 28.00 6.84
CA GLN A 322 -7.21 27.47 6.09
C GLN A 322 -5.88 27.90 6.70
N VAL A 323 -5.73 29.18 7.07
CA VAL A 323 -4.50 29.70 7.71
C VAL A 323 -4.27 29.02 9.06
N ILE A 324 -5.32 28.85 9.88
CA ILE A 324 -5.25 28.13 11.14
C ILE A 324 -4.81 26.68 10.91
N PHE A 325 -5.42 25.99 9.94
CA PHE A 325 -5.08 24.61 9.62
C PHE A 325 -3.60 24.44 9.22
N TYR A 326 -3.10 25.31 8.33
CA TYR A 326 -1.69 25.28 7.93
C TYR A 326 -0.74 25.72 9.05
N GLY A 327 -1.18 26.64 9.93
CA GLY A 327 -0.45 27.03 11.14
C GLY A 327 -0.30 25.85 12.13
N LEU A 328 -1.38 25.08 12.32
CA LEU A 328 -1.34 23.87 13.15
C LEU A 328 -0.44 22.78 12.52
N ALA A 329 -0.43 22.63 11.19
CA ALA A 329 0.46 21.74 10.48
C ALA A 329 1.93 22.13 10.67
N LEU A 330 2.24 23.43 10.58
CA LEU A 330 3.58 23.95 10.83
C LEU A 330 4.00 23.73 12.29
N ALA A 331 3.11 23.97 13.25
CA ALA A 331 3.37 23.68 14.66
C ALA A 331 3.69 22.19 14.87
N GLY A 332 2.92 21.28 14.26
CA GLY A 332 3.20 19.85 14.29
C GLY A 332 4.57 19.48 13.73
N TYR A 333 4.95 20.07 12.58
CA TYR A 333 6.29 19.91 12.00
C TYR A 333 7.42 20.38 12.95
N LEU A 334 7.27 21.54 13.57
CA LEU A 334 8.29 22.08 14.48
C LEU A 334 8.46 21.21 15.74
N VAL A 335 7.37 20.65 16.25
CA VAL A 335 7.43 19.72 17.39
C VAL A 335 8.14 18.44 17.01
N GLU A 336 7.79 17.82 15.86
CA GLU A 336 8.46 16.62 15.39
C GLU A 336 9.96 16.85 15.17
N ARG A 337 10.32 17.96 14.53
CA ARG A 337 11.72 18.33 14.34
C ARG A 337 12.49 18.52 15.66
N SER A 338 11.82 18.97 16.72
CA SER A 338 12.43 19.13 18.05
C SER A 338 12.62 17.80 18.79
N LYS A 339 12.20 16.66 18.21
CA LYS A 339 12.18 15.32 18.84
C LYS A 339 11.44 15.29 20.20
N ARG A 340 10.52 16.22 20.42
CA ARG A 340 9.65 16.21 21.59
C ARG A 340 8.44 15.33 21.32
N GLU A 341 8.15 14.44 22.23
CA GLU A 341 6.93 13.64 22.15
C GLU A 341 5.69 14.54 22.28
N LEU A 342 4.77 14.40 21.33
CA LEU A 342 3.45 15.01 21.42
C LEU A 342 2.60 14.21 22.40
N ALA A 343 2.27 14.78 23.56
CA ALA A 343 1.45 14.16 24.60
C ALA A 343 0.11 14.89 24.77
N GLY A 344 -0.93 14.18 25.15
CA GLY A 344 -2.24 14.77 25.42
C GLY A 344 -2.86 15.47 24.19
N ALA A 345 -3.35 16.69 24.35
CA ALA A 345 -4.03 17.48 23.31
C ALA A 345 -3.12 17.85 22.12
N THR A 346 -1.79 17.94 22.33
CA THR A 346 -0.86 18.27 21.23
C THR A 346 -0.75 17.18 20.17
N ARG A 347 -1.19 15.94 20.47
CA ARG A 347 -1.30 14.87 19.48
C ARG A 347 -2.23 15.21 18.30
N MET A 348 -3.20 16.08 18.51
CA MET A 348 -4.09 16.56 17.44
C MET A 348 -3.33 17.32 16.35
N LEU A 349 -2.14 17.87 16.62
CA LEU A 349 -1.29 18.54 15.63
C LEU A 349 -0.75 17.57 14.57
N TYR A 350 -0.68 16.27 14.86
CA TYR A 350 -0.25 15.27 13.88
C TYR A 350 -1.21 15.16 12.68
N VAL A 351 -2.51 15.35 12.88
CA VAL A 351 -3.48 15.22 11.79
C VAL A 351 -3.24 16.24 10.68
N PRO A 352 -3.24 17.56 10.94
CA PRO A 352 -2.94 18.55 9.91
C PRO A 352 -1.50 18.44 9.37
N TYR A 353 -0.54 18.09 10.22
CA TYR A 353 0.85 17.88 9.80
C TYR A 353 0.97 16.73 8.80
N GLU A 354 0.49 15.53 9.14
CA GLU A 354 0.52 14.36 8.26
C GLU A 354 -0.26 14.59 6.95
N PHE A 355 -1.39 15.29 7.03
CA PHE A 355 -2.15 15.68 5.85
C PHE A 355 -1.31 16.54 4.90
N CYS A 356 -0.61 17.55 5.41
CA CYS A 356 0.28 18.41 4.62
C CYS A 356 1.49 17.65 4.08
N VAL A 357 2.09 16.76 4.87
CA VAL A 357 3.23 15.90 4.46
C VAL A 357 2.85 15.00 3.30
N LEU A 358 1.68 14.35 3.35
CA LEU A 358 1.19 13.48 2.29
C LEU A 358 0.94 14.26 0.99
N ASN A 359 0.32 15.44 1.08
CA ASN A 359 0.07 16.29 -0.07
C ASN A 359 1.38 16.86 -0.66
N ALA A 360 2.34 17.25 0.17
CA ALA A 360 3.67 17.66 -0.28
C ALA A 360 4.42 16.50 -0.97
N ALA A 361 4.35 15.29 -0.39
CA ALA A 361 4.95 14.11 -0.99
C ALA A 361 4.35 13.78 -2.36
N ALA A 362 3.04 14.02 -2.58
CA ALA A 362 2.39 13.82 -3.89
C ALA A 362 2.94 14.77 -4.96
N VAL A 363 3.17 16.06 -4.62
CA VAL A 363 3.79 17.02 -5.53
C VAL A 363 5.21 16.60 -5.90
N VAL A 364 6.03 16.24 -4.90
CA VAL A 364 7.41 15.78 -5.12
C VAL A 364 7.42 14.49 -5.95
N ALA A 365 6.49 13.58 -5.71
CA ALA A 365 6.35 12.34 -6.44
C ALA A 365 6.04 12.56 -7.93
N LEU A 366 5.11 13.47 -8.25
CA LEU A 366 4.81 13.83 -9.63
C LEU A 366 6.05 14.42 -10.33
N PHE A 367 6.74 15.35 -9.66
CA PHE A 367 7.96 15.95 -10.22
C PHE A 367 9.03 14.88 -10.52
N LYS A 368 9.27 13.95 -9.57
CA LYS A 368 10.22 12.84 -9.78
C LYS A 368 9.79 11.90 -10.90
N HIS A 369 8.48 11.63 -11.02
CA HIS A 369 7.96 10.80 -12.10
C HIS A 369 8.19 11.44 -13.48
N VAL A 370 7.88 12.73 -13.64
CA VAL A 370 8.04 13.46 -14.89
C VAL A 370 9.52 13.67 -15.25
N SER A 371 10.38 13.93 -14.27
CA SER A 371 11.82 14.14 -14.47
C SER A 371 12.64 12.86 -14.69
N GLY A 372 12.02 11.67 -14.59
CA GLY A 372 12.72 10.38 -14.72
C GLY A 372 13.65 10.05 -13.54
N GLY A 373 13.59 10.80 -12.44
CA GLY A 373 14.46 10.65 -11.26
C GLY A 373 14.06 9.52 -10.29
N LEU A 374 13.38 8.47 -10.76
CA LEU A 374 12.96 7.35 -9.92
C LEU A 374 13.98 6.22 -9.95
N ASP A 375 14.60 5.94 -8.81
CA ASP A 375 15.45 4.75 -8.63
C ASP A 375 14.56 3.58 -8.14
N VAL A 376 14.53 2.52 -8.93
CA VAL A 376 13.79 1.28 -8.62
C VAL A 376 14.48 0.48 -7.50
N ARG A 377 15.79 0.67 -7.34
CA ARG A 377 16.58 -0.03 -6.34
C ARG A 377 16.41 0.63 -4.96
N TRP A 378 15.99 -0.13 -3.98
CA TRP A 378 15.97 0.32 -2.59
C TRP A 378 17.38 0.75 -2.14
N LYS A 379 17.55 2.03 -1.85
CA LYS A 379 18.71 2.48 -1.07
C LYS A 379 18.33 2.35 0.40
N LYS A 380 19.02 1.48 1.14
CA LYS A 380 18.93 1.44 2.61
C LYS A 380 19.68 2.62 3.22
#